data_7b4dc939cb2fcaafc01122af8eca2587
#
_entry.id   7b4dc939cb2fcaafc01122af8eca2587
#
_cell.length_a   1.000
_cell.length_b   1.000
_cell.length_c   1.000
_cell.angle_alpha   90.00
_cell.angle_beta   90.00
_cell.angle_gamma   90.00
#
_symmetry.space_group_name_H-M   'P 1'
#
loop_
_entity.id
_entity.type
_entity.pdbx_description
1 polymer ?
#
loop_
_entity_poly.entity_id
_entity_poly.type
_entity_poly.pdbx_seq_one_letter_code
_entity_poly.pdbx_strand_id
1 'polypeptide(L)'
;MPPRFIELSHPIEAGMVTYPGLPVPEVKIIVDYDTSNERYKGKSEFLIASLHACGNTGTYVDSPIHRHRGGTDLAGLPLERLAHVPISVFDATSFGRAIGPELFKGADVRGKAVIVRTDFSKHWRTEAYGKDNPFLTADACDVLAGAGAWLVGIDSLNIDDIGDLVRPAHTILLGAGIPICEHMTNLSQLPASGGHLHAVPIPWKGGATFPVRAYVLL
;
A
#
# COMPACT_ATOMS: atom_id res chain seq x y z
N MET A 1 -3.27 24.56 -14.75
CA MET A 1 -4.45 23.98 -14.09
C MET A 1 -4.10 23.76 -12.63
N PRO A 2 -5.04 23.79 -11.67
CA PRO A 2 -4.75 23.44 -10.30
C PRO A 2 -4.30 21.96 -10.24
N PRO A 3 -3.45 21.60 -9.27
CA PRO A 3 -3.01 20.23 -9.11
C PRO A 3 -4.21 19.31 -8.83
N ARG A 4 -4.24 18.13 -9.46
CA ARG A 4 -5.27 17.13 -9.27
C ARG A 4 -4.72 15.98 -8.42
N PHE A 5 -5.38 15.69 -7.30
CA PHE A 5 -5.04 14.58 -6.44
C PHE A 5 -5.97 13.39 -6.71
N ILE A 6 -5.39 12.20 -6.81
CA ILE A 6 -6.15 10.94 -6.91
C ILE A 6 -5.84 10.12 -5.67
N GLU A 7 -6.85 9.91 -4.82
CA GLU A 7 -6.76 9.08 -3.61
C GLU A 7 -6.62 7.61 -3.99
N LEU A 8 -5.63 6.94 -3.43
CA LEU A 8 -5.34 5.52 -3.71
C LEU A 8 -5.46 4.63 -2.47
N SER A 9 -5.97 5.16 -1.36
CA SER A 9 -6.13 4.42 -0.11
C SER A 9 -7.59 4.18 0.24
N HIS A 10 -7.83 3.03 0.87
CA HIS A 10 -9.09 2.77 1.55
C HIS A 10 -9.12 3.44 2.92
N PRO A 11 -10.25 4.05 3.32
CA PRO A 11 -10.40 4.57 4.68
C PRO A 11 -10.34 3.43 5.70
N ILE A 12 -9.72 3.71 6.85
CA ILE A 12 -9.68 2.77 7.98
C ILE A 12 -10.92 2.97 8.83
N GLU A 13 -11.65 1.88 9.08
CA GLU A 13 -12.84 1.85 9.93
C GLU A 13 -12.67 0.80 11.03
N ALA A 14 -13.23 1.06 12.23
CA ALA A 14 -13.23 0.09 13.30
C ALA A 14 -13.87 -1.24 12.88
N GLY A 15 -13.22 -2.35 13.22
CA GLY A 15 -13.70 -3.70 12.93
C GLY A 15 -13.52 -4.15 11.48
N MET A 16 -12.92 -3.35 10.58
CA MET A 16 -12.72 -3.79 9.20
C MET A 16 -11.67 -4.90 9.11
N VAL A 17 -11.92 -5.88 8.25
CA VAL A 17 -10.94 -6.94 7.94
C VAL A 17 -10.19 -6.54 6.68
N THR A 18 -8.88 -6.30 6.81
CA THR A 18 -7.99 -6.10 5.66
C THR A 18 -7.48 -7.44 5.15
N TYR A 19 -6.89 -8.22 6.04
CA TYR A 19 -6.37 -9.55 5.72
C TYR A 19 -6.96 -10.57 6.69
N PRO A 20 -7.55 -11.69 6.21
CA PRO A 20 -8.15 -12.70 7.08
C PRO A 20 -7.14 -13.25 8.10
N GLY A 21 -7.54 -13.31 9.37
CA GLY A 21 -6.70 -13.84 10.46
C GLY A 21 -5.83 -12.81 11.16
N LEU A 22 -5.73 -11.57 10.67
CA LEU A 22 -5.06 -10.48 11.38
C LEU A 22 -6.04 -9.72 12.29
N PRO A 23 -5.54 -9.08 13.38
CA PRO A 23 -6.36 -8.25 14.25
C PRO A 23 -7.03 -7.09 13.46
N VAL A 24 -8.31 -6.86 13.76
CA VAL A 24 -9.04 -5.72 13.18
C VAL A 24 -8.69 -4.42 13.89
N PRO A 25 -8.79 -3.27 13.22
CA PRO A 25 -8.55 -1.99 13.87
C PRO A 25 -9.64 -1.66 14.91
N GLU A 26 -9.19 -1.10 16.03
CA GLU A 26 -10.04 -0.61 17.11
C GLU A 26 -9.91 0.90 17.25
N VAL A 27 -11.04 1.60 17.27
CA VAL A 27 -11.12 3.04 17.53
C VAL A 27 -11.79 3.26 18.87
N LYS A 28 -11.11 3.99 19.78
CA LYS A 28 -11.63 4.31 21.09
C LYS A 28 -11.60 5.83 21.30
N ILE A 29 -12.75 6.40 21.67
CA ILE A 29 -12.84 7.78 22.13
C ILE A 29 -12.25 7.84 23.55
N ILE A 30 -11.23 8.68 23.75
CA ILE A 30 -10.55 8.91 25.01
C ILE A 30 -11.15 10.13 25.73
N VAL A 31 -11.43 11.18 24.96
CA VAL A 31 -12.11 12.40 25.44
C VAL A 31 -13.12 12.79 24.35
N ASP A 32 -14.39 12.84 24.71
CA ASP A 32 -15.45 13.34 23.84
C ASP A 32 -15.64 14.87 24.02
N TYR A 33 -16.50 15.45 23.18
CA TYR A 33 -16.78 16.89 23.19
C TYR A 33 -17.38 17.34 24.52
N ASP A 34 -18.32 16.58 25.08
CA ASP A 34 -18.99 16.93 26.35
C ASP A 34 -17.99 16.95 27.49
N THR A 35 -17.18 15.88 27.63
CA THR A 35 -16.14 15.78 28.64
C THR A 35 -15.10 16.91 28.54
N SER A 36 -14.69 17.27 27.32
CA SER A 36 -13.73 18.35 27.12
C SER A 36 -14.34 19.71 27.42
N ASN A 37 -15.59 19.95 27.03
CA ASN A 37 -16.32 21.17 27.29
C ASN A 37 -16.46 21.43 28.79
N GLU A 38 -16.85 20.41 29.58
CA GLU A 38 -16.93 20.50 31.04
C GLU A 38 -15.56 20.85 31.66
N ARG A 39 -14.49 20.15 31.28
CA ARG A 39 -13.13 20.42 31.78
C ARG A 39 -12.68 21.86 31.52
N TYR A 40 -13.08 22.41 30.36
CA TYR A 40 -12.71 23.75 29.92
C TYR A 40 -13.77 24.80 30.29
N LYS A 41 -14.77 24.43 31.15
CA LYS A 41 -15.80 25.34 31.66
C LYS A 41 -16.57 26.06 30.56
N GLY A 42 -16.94 25.33 29.52
CA GLY A 42 -17.67 25.87 28.36
C GLY A 42 -16.87 26.78 27.40
N LYS A 43 -15.55 26.91 27.60
CA LYS A 43 -14.71 27.83 26.79
C LYS A 43 -14.16 27.18 25.54
N SER A 44 -14.09 25.86 25.51
CA SER A 44 -13.52 25.08 24.39
C SER A 44 -13.98 23.64 24.45
N GLU A 45 -14.04 22.97 23.31
CA GLU A 45 -14.31 21.55 23.19
C GLU A 45 -13.44 20.91 22.12
N PHE A 46 -13.14 19.62 22.26
CA PHE A 46 -12.34 18.84 21.32
C PHE A 46 -12.58 17.34 21.51
N LEU A 47 -12.23 16.58 20.48
CA LEU A 47 -12.26 15.12 20.48
C LEU A 47 -10.83 14.56 20.49
N ILE A 48 -10.55 13.59 21.37
CA ILE A 48 -9.33 12.78 21.33
C ILE A 48 -9.74 11.33 21.19
N ALA A 49 -9.20 10.65 20.18
CA ALA A 49 -9.38 9.23 19.97
C ALA A 49 -8.05 8.50 19.85
N SER A 50 -8.04 7.20 20.14
CA SER A 50 -6.94 6.30 19.83
C SER A 50 -7.35 5.35 18.71
N LEU A 51 -6.38 5.02 17.84
CA LEU A 51 -6.48 3.95 16.87
C LEU A 51 -5.45 2.88 17.23
N HIS A 52 -5.91 1.65 17.44
CA HIS A 52 -5.07 0.46 17.57
C HIS A 52 -5.27 -0.40 16.33
N ALA A 53 -4.21 -0.62 15.57
CA ALA A 53 -4.27 -1.36 14.31
C ALA A 53 -3.00 -2.18 14.09
N CYS A 54 -3.15 -3.32 13.43
CA CYS A 54 -2.05 -4.07 12.83
C CYS A 54 -1.42 -3.26 11.69
N GLY A 55 -0.12 -3.39 11.47
CA GLY A 55 0.57 -2.69 10.38
C GLY A 55 -0.01 -2.98 8.98
N ASN A 56 -0.57 -4.17 8.79
CA ASN A 56 -1.21 -4.60 7.54
C ASN A 56 -2.71 -4.23 7.51
N THR A 57 -3.04 -2.98 7.83
CA THR A 57 -4.43 -2.49 7.87
C THR A 57 -4.68 -1.48 6.76
N GLY A 58 -5.74 -1.68 5.97
CA GLY A 58 -6.11 -0.82 4.85
C GLY A 58 -5.06 -0.86 3.74
N THR A 59 -4.79 0.27 3.10
CA THR A 59 -3.68 0.43 2.16
C THR A 59 -2.41 0.72 2.96
N TYR A 60 -1.36 -0.09 2.78
CA TYR A 60 -0.12 0.01 3.56
C TYR A 60 1.12 -0.16 2.70
N VAL A 61 2.27 0.20 3.28
CA VAL A 61 3.60 -0.02 2.69
C VAL A 61 4.36 -1.04 3.51
N ASP A 62 4.98 -2.01 2.83
CA ASP A 62 5.93 -2.97 3.38
C ASP A 62 7.36 -2.48 3.21
N SER A 63 8.13 -2.62 4.27
CA SER A 63 9.58 -2.39 4.26
C SER A 63 10.37 -3.71 4.23
N PRO A 64 11.67 -3.70 3.86
CA PRO A 64 12.50 -4.91 3.78
C PRO A 64 12.49 -5.82 5.00
N ILE A 65 12.38 -5.27 6.22
CA ILE A 65 12.34 -6.06 7.45
C ILE A 65 11.10 -6.95 7.53
N HIS A 66 10.02 -6.62 6.79
CA HIS A 66 8.83 -7.46 6.73
C HIS A 66 9.16 -8.89 6.26
N ARG A 67 10.12 -9.05 5.38
CA ARG A 67 10.50 -10.34 4.81
C ARG A 67 11.91 -10.80 5.19
N HIS A 68 12.83 -9.87 5.39
CA HIS A 68 14.25 -10.16 5.60
C HIS A 68 14.69 -9.75 7.00
N ARG A 69 15.19 -10.71 7.79
CA ARG A 69 15.75 -10.44 9.12
C ARG A 69 16.92 -9.46 9.00
N GLY A 70 16.88 -8.37 9.77
CA GLY A 70 17.88 -7.30 9.69
C GLY A 70 17.72 -6.37 8.48
N GLY A 71 16.65 -6.52 7.69
CA GLY A 71 16.31 -5.57 6.63
C GLY A 71 15.96 -4.18 7.16
N THR A 72 15.94 -3.20 6.27
CA THR A 72 15.54 -1.82 6.59
C THR A 72 14.09 -1.79 7.07
N ASP A 73 13.83 -1.11 8.18
CA ASP A 73 12.50 -0.85 8.74
C ASP A 73 11.86 0.40 8.09
N LEU A 74 10.62 0.72 8.49
CA LEU A 74 9.89 1.88 7.98
C LEU A 74 10.60 3.21 8.25
N ALA A 75 11.31 3.34 9.38
CA ALA A 75 12.04 4.56 9.71
C ALA A 75 13.31 4.75 8.86
N GLY A 76 13.87 3.67 8.33
CA GLY A 76 15.07 3.67 7.49
C GLY A 76 14.78 3.72 5.98
N LEU A 77 13.51 3.66 5.54
CA LEU A 77 13.18 3.76 4.12
C LEU A 77 13.55 5.14 3.57
N PRO A 78 14.24 5.22 2.41
CA PRO A 78 14.55 6.49 1.76
C PRO A 78 13.27 7.23 1.32
N LEU A 79 13.11 8.49 1.70
CA LEU A 79 11.91 9.29 1.37
C LEU A 79 11.72 9.46 -0.14
N GLU A 80 12.80 9.52 -0.92
CA GLU A 80 12.75 9.59 -2.38
C GLU A 80 12.08 8.41 -3.04
N ARG A 81 11.97 7.26 -2.36
CA ARG A 81 11.22 6.08 -2.83
C ARG A 81 9.75 6.08 -2.43
N LEU A 82 9.31 7.01 -1.60
CA LEU A 82 7.98 7.06 -1.00
C LEU A 82 7.23 8.35 -1.31
N ALA A 83 7.95 9.43 -1.58
CA ALA A 83 7.39 10.75 -1.80
C ALA A 83 7.80 11.32 -3.16
N HIS A 84 6.83 11.86 -3.90
CA HIS A 84 7.04 12.48 -5.20
C HIS A 84 7.70 11.55 -6.23
N VAL A 85 7.36 10.26 -6.18
CA VAL A 85 7.92 9.24 -7.06
C VAL A 85 7.20 9.23 -8.40
N PRO A 86 7.88 9.43 -9.55
CA PRO A 86 7.24 9.34 -10.86
C PRO A 86 6.54 7.99 -11.04
N ILE A 87 5.33 7.95 -11.58
CA ILE A 87 4.59 6.71 -11.78
C ILE A 87 4.78 6.12 -13.17
N SER A 88 4.70 4.79 -13.25
CA SER A 88 4.39 4.02 -14.45
C SER A 88 3.26 3.05 -14.10
N VAL A 89 2.10 3.20 -14.73
CA VAL A 89 0.90 2.40 -14.45
C VAL A 89 0.74 1.34 -15.54
N PHE A 90 0.56 0.10 -15.13
CA PHE A 90 0.39 -1.06 -16.00
C PHE A 90 -0.99 -1.66 -15.80
N ASP A 91 -1.75 -1.78 -16.87
CA ASP A 91 -3.09 -2.36 -16.85
C ASP A 91 -2.99 -3.88 -17.01
N ALA A 92 -3.23 -4.61 -15.93
CA ALA A 92 -3.25 -6.06 -15.86
C ALA A 92 -4.68 -6.64 -15.86
N THR A 93 -5.71 -5.85 -16.12
CA THR A 93 -7.13 -6.28 -16.05
C THR A 93 -7.49 -7.39 -17.02
N SER A 94 -6.73 -7.54 -18.11
CA SER A 94 -6.87 -8.62 -19.10
C SER A 94 -6.04 -9.87 -18.79
N PHE A 95 -5.18 -9.82 -17.77
CA PHE A 95 -4.39 -10.95 -17.30
C PHE A 95 -5.24 -11.88 -16.42
N GLY A 96 -4.80 -13.12 -16.29
CA GLY A 96 -5.30 -14.01 -15.24
C GLY A 96 -4.80 -13.59 -13.86
N ARG A 97 -4.89 -14.52 -12.88
CA ARG A 97 -4.38 -14.24 -11.53
C ARG A 97 -2.85 -14.00 -11.52
N ALA A 98 -2.09 -14.81 -12.26
CA ALA A 98 -0.65 -14.70 -12.34
C ALA A 98 -0.24 -13.67 -13.40
N ILE A 99 0.40 -12.60 -12.98
CA ILE A 99 0.86 -11.50 -13.83
C ILE A 99 2.36 -11.68 -14.06
N GLY A 100 2.71 -12.02 -15.30
CA GLY A 100 4.07 -12.33 -15.71
C GLY A 100 4.88 -11.12 -16.19
N PRO A 101 6.16 -11.36 -16.55
CA PRO A 101 7.09 -10.31 -16.99
C PRO A 101 6.70 -9.66 -18.32
N GLU A 102 5.84 -10.29 -19.12
CA GLU A 102 5.36 -9.77 -20.40
C GLU A 102 4.64 -8.43 -20.28
N LEU A 103 3.99 -8.17 -19.12
CA LEU A 103 3.34 -6.89 -18.82
C LEU A 103 4.34 -5.73 -18.82
N PHE A 104 5.58 -5.97 -18.45
CA PHE A 104 6.63 -4.96 -18.28
C PHE A 104 7.61 -4.88 -19.44
N LYS A 105 7.39 -5.66 -20.50
CA LYS A 105 8.32 -5.76 -21.64
C LYS A 105 8.58 -4.41 -22.29
N GLY A 106 9.85 -4.00 -22.31
CA GLY A 106 10.29 -2.74 -22.92
C GLY A 106 9.95 -1.49 -22.13
N ALA A 107 9.39 -1.62 -20.91
CA ALA A 107 9.05 -0.48 -20.08
C ALA A 107 10.29 0.11 -19.39
N ASP A 108 10.40 1.43 -19.37
CA ASP A 108 11.35 2.14 -18.51
C ASP A 108 10.69 2.38 -17.13
N VAL A 109 11.14 1.61 -16.14
CA VAL A 109 10.66 1.69 -14.76
C VAL A 109 11.73 2.16 -13.78
N ARG A 110 12.93 2.46 -14.25
CA ARG A 110 14.03 2.91 -13.39
C ARG A 110 13.68 4.20 -12.65
N GLY A 111 13.80 4.16 -11.33
CA GLY A 111 13.51 5.31 -10.49
C GLY A 111 12.02 5.68 -10.40
N LYS A 112 11.12 4.76 -10.76
CA LYS A 112 9.67 5.00 -10.78
C LYS A 112 8.94 4.09 -9.81
N ALA A 113 7.75 4.53 -9.39
CA ALA A 113 6.75 3.69 -8.77
C ALA A 113 6.00 2.94 -9.88
N VAL A 114 6.13 1.62 -9.89
CA VAL A 114 5.39 0.71 -10.77
C VAL A 114 4.06 0.40 -10.11
N ILE A 115 2.96 0.80 -10.75
CA ILE A 115 1.61 0.59 -10.23
C ILE A 115 0.89 -0.42 -11.14
N VAL A 116 0.50 -1.56 -10.59
CA VAL A 116 -0.18 -2.63 -11.31
C VAL A 116 -1.66 -2.58 -11.01
N ARG A 117 -2.46 -2.22 -12.01
CA ARG A 117 -3.90 -2.15 -11.93
C ARG A 117 -4.49 -3.51 -12.29
N THR A 118 -5.24 -4.10 -11.37
CA THR A 118 -5.96 -5.37 -11.57
C THR A 118 -7.49 -5.21 -11.51
N ASP A 119 -7.97 -4.06 -11.04
CA ASP A 119 -9.38 -3.79 -10.68
C ASP A 119 -9.93 -4.72 -9.58
N PHE A 120 -9.04 -5.43 -8.87
CA PHE A 120 -9.45 -6.34 -7.79
C PHE A 120 -9.98 -5.58 -6.57
N SER A 121 -9.57 -4.33 -6.39
CA SER A 121 -10.07 -3.44 -5.33
C SER A 121 -11.61 -3.25 -5.35
N LYS A 122 -12.29 -3.53 -6.47
CA LYS A 122 -13.75 -3.55 -6.53
C LYS A 122 -14.41 -4.57 -5.58
N HIS A 123 -13.65 -5.59 -5.16
CA HIS A 123 -14.09 -6.61 -4.22
C HIS A 123 -13.81 -6.26 -2.76
N TRP A 124 -13.21 -5.09 -2.49
CA TRP A 124 -12.88 -4.65 -1.14
C TRP A 124 -14.04 -4.83 -0.17
N ARG A 125 -13.77 -5.38 1.03
CA ARG A 125 -14.75 -5.67 2.09
C ARG A 125 -15.82 -6.72 1.72
N THR A 126 -15.60 -7.52 0.69
CA THR A 126 -16.44 -8.68 0.37
C THR A 126 -15.66 -9.98 0.57
N GLU A 127 -16.36 -11.10 0.69
CA GLU A 127 -15.71 -12.43 0.77
C GLU A 127 -14.85 -12.74 -0.47
N ALA A 128 -15.22 -12.20 -1.63
CA ALA A 128 -14.49 -12.38 -2.88
C ALA A 128 -13.08 -11.73 -2.80
N TYR A 129 -12.90 -10.68 -1.99
CA TYR A 129 -11.60 -10.05 -1.83
C TYR A 129 -10.56 -10.97 -1.18
N GLY A 130 -11.00 -11.89 -0.33
CA GLY A 130 -10.13 -12.86 0.36
C GLY A 130 -9.75 -14.10 -0.45
N LYS A 131 -10.09 -14.17 -1.74
CA LYS A 131 -9.93 -15.37 -2.57
C LYS A 131 -9.41 -15.00 -3.95
N ASP A 132 -8.60 -15.90 -4.53
CA ASP A 132 -8.19 -15.84 -5.94
C ASP A 132 -7.59 -14.48 -6.37
N ASN A 133 -6.83 -13.84 -5.48
CA ASN A 133 -6.22 -12.55 -5.75
C ASN A 133 -5.26 -12.58 -6.95
N PRO A 134 -5.24 -11.55 -7.81
CA PRO A 134 -4.17 -11.32 -8.77
C PRO A 134 -2.83 -11.05 -8.05
N PHE A 135 -1.73 -11.52 -8.63
CA PHE A 135 -0.41 -11.43 -8.04
C PHE A 135 0.69 -11.34 -9.10
N LEU A 136 1.90 -10.87 -8.73
CA LEU A 136 3.07 -10.88 -9.59
C LEU A 136 3.82 -12.20 -9.48
N THR A 137 4.24 -12.75 -10.62
CA THR A 137 5.13 -13.93 -10.63
C THR A 137 6.55 -13.55 -10.20
N ALA A 138 7.35 -14.54 -9.80
CA ALA A 138 8.76 -14.35 -9.47
C ALA A 138 9.52 -13.68 -10.62
N ASP A 139 9.34 -14.16 -11.85
CA ASP A 139 10.01 -13.61 -13.04
C ASP A 139 9.62 -12.14 -13.28
N ALA A 140 8.37 -11.77 -13.03
CA ALA A 140 7.92 -10.37 -13.11
C ALA A 140 8.66 -9.50 -12.09
N CYS A 141 8.80 -9.99 -10.86
CA CYS A 141 9.50 -9.28 -9.79
C CYS A 141 11.01 -9.15 -10.07
N ASP A 142 11.65 -10.19 -10.63
CA ASP A 142 13.05 -10.15 -11.04
C ASP A 142 13.28 -9.10 -12.12
N VAL A 143 12.37 -8.99 -13.10
CA VAL A 143 12.42 -7.95 -14.14
C VAL A 143 12.32 -6.56 -13.52
N LEU A 144 11.38 -6.32 -12.61
CA LEU A 144 11.20 -5.02 -11.96
C LEU A 144 12.39 -4.64 -11.08
N ALA A 145 12.92 -5.60 -10.32
CA ALA A 145 14.10 -5.39 -9.48
C ALA A 145 15.34 -5.09 -10.32
N GLY A 146 15.59 -5.87 -11.38
CA GLY A 146 16.71 -5.68 -12.29
C GLY A 146 16.63 -4.36 -13.07
N ALA A 147 15.42 -3.91 -13.41
CA ALA A 147 15.18 -2.64 -14.10
C ALA A 147 15.30 -1.42 -13.16
N GLY A 148 15.35 -1.62 -11.84
CA GLY A 148 15.56 -0.55 -10.86
C GLY A 148 14.30 0.24 -10.52
N ALA A 149 13.15 -0.42 -10.41
CA ALA A 149 11.95 0.16 -9.85
C ALA A 149 12.20 0.66 -8.41
N TRP A 150 11.54 1.75 -8.00
CA TRP A 150 11.70 2.32 -6.66
C TRP A 150 10.64 1.86 -5.68
N LEU A 151 9.45 1.60 -6.15
CA LEU A 151 8.32 1.09 -5.39
C LEU A 151 7.45 0.25 -6.33
N VAL A 152 6.79 -0.79 -5.82
CA VAL A 152 5.77 -1.53 -6.55
C VAL A 152 4.45 -1.45 -5.80
N GLY A 153 3.38 -1.03 -6.48
CA GLY A 153 2.03 -0.92 -5.92
C GLY A 153 1.03 -1.78 -6.68
N ILE A 154 0.05 -2.33 -5.96
CA ILE A 154 -1.01 -3.17 -6.53
C ILE A 154 -2.35 -2.95 -5.81
N ASP A 155 -3.46 -3.06 -6.53
CA ASP A 155 -4.82 -2.99 -5.98
C ASP A 155 -5.40 -4.37 -5.66
N SER A 156 -4.55 -5.30 -5.25
CA SER A 156 -4.90 -6.67 -4.88
C SER A 156 -4.79 -6.91 -3.37
N LEU A 157 -5.34 -8.04 -2.90
CA LEU A 157 -5.23 -8.51 -1.52
C LEU A 157 -3.78 -8.73 -1.08
N ASN A 158 -2.95 -9.18 -1.99
CA ASN A 158 -1.53 -9.46 -1.77
C ASN A 158 -0.79 -9.44 -3.11
N ILE A 159 0.48 -9.04 -3.08
CA ILE A 159 1.34 -9.03 -4.27
C ILE A 159 1.78 -10.44 -4.69
N ASP A 160 1.77 -11.40 -3.73
CA ASP A 160 1.96 -12.83 -3.98
C ASP A 160 0.63 -13.58 -4.09
N ASP A 161 0.64 -14.79 -4.64
CA ASP A 161 -0.42 -15.75 -4.43
C ASP A 161 -0.50 -16.10 -2.93
N ILE A 162 -1.66 -15.89 -2.32
CA ILE A 162 -1.86 -16.22 -0.90
C ILE A 162 -1.74 -17.72 -0.61
N GLY A 163 -1.91 -18.57 -1.63
CA GLY A 163 -1.68 -20.02 -1.54
C GLY A 163 -0.22 -20.44 -1.62
N ASP A 164 0.69 -19.57 -2.10
CA ASP A 164 2.11 -19.85 -2.19
C ASP A 164 2.84 -19.46 -0.88
N LEU A 165 3.33 -20.46 -0.15
CA LEU A 165 4.06 -20.27 1.10
C LEU A 165 5.48 -19.70 0.90
N VAL A 166 6.01 -19.73 -0.32
CA VAL A 166 7.35 -19.19 -0.65
C VAL A 166 7.33 -17.67 -0.70
N ARG A 167 6.20 -17.05 -1.11
CA ARG A 167 6.06 -15.59 -1.21
C ARG A 167 7.16 -14.94 -2.04
N PRO A 168 7.33 -15.31 -3.32
CA PRO A 168 8.46 -14.88 -4.14
C PRO A 168 8.48 -13.37 -4.39
N ALA A 169 7.32 -12.72 -4.61
CA ALA A 169 7.26 -11.30 -4.88
C ALA A 169 7.78 -10.47 -3.68
N HIS A 170 7.29 -10.74 -2.47
CA HIS A 170 7.84 -10.10 -1.27
C HIS A 170 9.34 -10.37 -1.11
N THR A 171 9.75 -11.61 -1.34
CA THR A 171 11.16 -12.02 -1.17
C THR A 171 12.08 -11.25 -2.12
N ILE A 172 11.73 -11.18 -3.39
CA ILE A 172 12.55 -10.53 -4.43
C ILE A 172 12.54 -9.01 -4.27
N LEU A 173 11.36 -8.40 -4.22
CA LEU A 173 11.24 -6.94 -4.21
C LEU A 173 11.80 -6.34 -2.92
N LEU A 174 11.41 -6.84 -1.76
CA LEU A 174 11.93 -6.35 -0.48
C LEU A 174 13.41 -6.68 -0.30
N GLY A 175 13.89 -7.80 -0.86
CA GLY A 175 15.31 -8.15 -0.89
C GLY A 175 16.15 -7.18 -1.72
N ALA A 176 15.58 -6.62 -2.78
CA ALA A 176 16.16 -5.56 -3.59
C ALA A 176 15.99 -4.15 -2.98
N GLY A 177 15.42 -4.04 -1.76
CA GLY A 177 15.14 -2.78 -1.09
C GLY A 177 14.01 -1.98 -1.75
N ILE A 178 13.12 -2.63 -2.50
CA ILE A 178 11.96 -2.01 -3.16
C ILE A 178 10.75 -2.18 -2.23
N PRO A 179 10.22 -1.09 -1.62
CA PRO A 179 9.01 -1.16 -0.83
C PRO A 179 7.80 -1.55 -1.69
N ILE A 180 6.83 -2.22 -1.07
CA ILE A 180 5.60 -2.66 -1.72
C ILE A 180 4.43 -1.87 -1.12
N CYS A 181 3.48 -1.43 -1.96
CA CYS A 181 2.25 -0.80 -1.52
C CYS A 181 1.06 -1.68 -1.93
N GLU A 182 0.39 -2.28 -0.95
CA GLU A 182 -0.71 -3.20 -1.19
C GLU A 182 -2.08 -2.58 -0.89
N HIS A 183 -3.14 -3.23 -1.36
CA HIS A 183 -4.53 -2.81 -1.19
C HIS A 183 -4.79 -1.38 -1.69
N MET A 184 -4.19 -1.01 -2.80
CA MET A 184 -4.49 0.27 -3.45
C MET A 184 -5.91 0.28 -4.03
N THR A 185 -6.43 1.45 -4.33
CA THR A 185 -7.75 1.62 -4.98
C THR A 185 -7.71 2.73 -6.02
N ASN A 186 -8.78 2.88 -6.80
CA ASN A 186 -8.93 3.94 -7.81
C ASN A 186 -7.86 3.97 -8.91
N LEU A 187 -7.15 2.87 -9.14
CA LEU A 187 -6.06 2.82 -10.13
C LEU A 187 -6.53 3.08 -11.56
N SER A 188 -7.81 2.83 -11.87
CA SER A 188 -8.43 3.17 -13.15
C SER A 188 -8.48 4.67 -13.47
N GLN A 189 -8.30 5.54 -12.46
CA GLN A 189 -8.29 6.99 -12.64
C GLN A 189 -6.89 7.53 -12.99
N LEU A 190 -5.87 6.68 -12.89
CA LEU A 190 -4.48 7.08 -13.16
C LEU A 190 -4.19 7.07 -14.65
N PRO A 191 -3.41 8.06 -15.17
CA PRO A 191 -2.80 7.94 -16.49
C PRO A 191 -1.67 6.91 -16.46
N ALA A 192 -1.27 6.39 -17.61
CA ALA A 192 -0.15 5.46 -17.71
C ALA A 192 1.17 6.02 -17.15
N SER A 193 1.34 7.35 -17.17
CA SER A 193 2.51 8.06 -16.65
C SER A 193 2.18 9.55 -16.44
N GLY A 194 3.14 10.34 -15.94
CA GLY A 194 3.02 11.80 -15.84
C GLY A 194 2.47 12.31 -14.51
N GLY A 195 2.33 11.43 -13.52
CA GLY A 195 2.00 11.79 -12.15
C GLY A 195 3.09 11.36 -11.16
N HIS A 196 2.94 11.76 -9.89
CA HIS A 196 3.86 11.44 -8.82
C HIS A 196 3.13 10.80 -7.65
N LEU A 197 3.59 9.60 -7.25
CA LEU A 197 3.06 8.87 -6.10
C LEU A 197 3.62 9.44 -4.80
N HIS A 198 2.76 9.51 -3.81
CA HIS A 198 3.09 9.72 -2.40
C HIS A 198 2.48 8.56 -1.60
N ALA A 199 3.33 7.77 -0.91
CA ALA A 199 2.93 6.64 -0.08
C ALA A 199 3.86 6.53 1.13
N VAL A 200 3.87 7.58 1.97
CA VAL A 200 4.82 7.73 3.08
C VAL A 200 4.21 7.22 4.37
N PRO A 201 4.70 6.11 4.95
CA PRO A 201 4.31 5.67 6.29
C PRO A 201 4.93 6.57 7.37
N ILE A 202 4.44 6.45 8.61
CA ILE A 202 5.13 7.05 9.74
C ILE A 202 6.52 6.41 9.91
N PRO A 203 7.54 7.16 10.38
CA PRO A 203 8.90 6.63 10.58
C PRO A 203 8.96 5.76 11.84
N TRP A 204 8.34 4.58 11.77
CA TRP A 204 8.29 3.64 12.90
C TRP A 204 9.53 2.77 12.94
N LYS A 205 10.36 2.97 13.97
CA LYS A 205 11.57 2.18 14.20
C LYS A 205 11.20 0.73 14.59
N GLY A 206 11.73 -0.23 13.84
CA GLY A 206 11.38 -1.65 13.97
C GLY A 206 10.04 -2.02 13.33
N GLY A 207 9.33 -1.07 12.71
CA GLY A 207 8.09 -1.31 12.00
C GLY A 207 8.34 -1.98 10.65
N ALA A 208 7.63 -3.07 10.39
CA ALA A 208 7.72 -3.83 9.15
C ALA A 208 6.78 -3.30 8.07
N THR A 209 5.57 -2.95 8.48
CA THR A 209 4.47 -2.50 7.62
C THR A 209 3.67 -1.42 8.34
N PHE A 210 3.08 -0.47 7.61
CA PHE A 210 2.17 0.50 8.22
C PHE A 210 1.21 1.11 7.18
N PRO A 211 -0.04 1.43 7.60
CA PRO A 211 -0.99 2.15 6.77
C PRO A 211 -0.44 3.46 6.23
N VAL A 212 -0.83 3.77 5.00
CA VAL A 212 -0.49 5.03 4.34
C VAL A 212 -1.73 5.68 3.75
N ARG A 213 -1.71 6.99 3.61
CA ARG A 213 -2.59 7.68 2.68
C ARG A 213 -1.84 7.83 1.36
N ALA A 214 -1.92 6.79 0.53
CA ALA A 214 -1.33 6.81 -0.80
C ALA A 214 -2.19 7.67 -1.73
N TYR A 215 -1.54 8.53 -2.52
CA TYR A 215 -2.20 9.34 -3.55
C TYR A 215 -1.24 9.67 -4.68
N VAL A 216 -1.80 9.98 -5.85
CA VAL A 216 -1.03 10.51 -6.97
C VAL A 216 -1.41 11.98 -7.20
N LEU A 217 -0.38 12.80 -7.38
CA LEU A 217 -0.48 14.18 -7.83
C LEU A 217 -0.23 14.23 -9.34
N LEU A 218 -1.21 14.80 -10.08
CA LEU A 218 -1.18 15.02 -11.53
C LEU A 218 -0.97 16.50 -11.85
#